data_dd320afb381c548806c9d1ff5ccaa166
#
_entry.id   dd320afb381c548806c9d1ff5ccaa166
#
_cell.length_a   1.000
_cell.length_b   1.000
_cell.length_c   1.000
_cell.angle_alpha   90.00
_cell.angle_beta   90.00
_cell.angle_gamma   90.00
#
_symmetry.space_group_name_H-M   'P 1'
#
loop_
_entity.id
_entity.type
_entity.pdbx_description
1 polymer ?
#
loop_
_entity_poly.entity_id
_entity_poly.type
_entity_poly.pdbx_seq_one_letter_code
_entity_poly.pdbx_strand_id
1 'polypeptide(L)'
;VSERENLFSREIIMNQRDVSMSWEPDALHEECGVFGMYDFDGNDVASSIYYGLFALQHRGQESCGIAVSDTFGPRKVDMYKGMGLVNEVFDQEKIQSLKGNIGVGHVRYSTAGDSVISNAQPLVINYVKGTLMMAHNGNLINANELRDELAYTGAIFQTTIDSEVIAYLVARERIQSKTAEEAVVKAMKKLRGAYSLVVSSPRKLIGARDPYGFKPLCIGKRDNAYILASESCALDTIDAEFVRDVEPGEVVTIDANGIKSDKTLCMKPEEQARCIFEYIYFARPDSYFDGVSVYDSR
;
A
#
# COMPACT_ATOMS: atom_id res chain seq x y z
N VAL A 1 -13.14 44.80 -35.02
CA VAL A 1 -12.59 44.42 -33.71
C VAL A 1 -13.76 44.08 -32.78
N SER A 2 -14.46 42.96 -32.91
CA SER A 2 -15.41 42.46 -31.87
C SER A 2 -15.90 41.02 -32.06
N GLU A 3 -15.39 40.24 -33.00
CA GLU A 3 -15.86 38.87 -33.22
C GLU A 3 -14.83 37.77 -32.93
N ARG A 4 -13.59 38.11 -32.61
CA ARG A 4 -12.55 37.11 -32.28
C ARG A 4 -12.34 36.82 -30.79
N GLU A 5 -12.89 37.63 -29.90
CA GLU A 5 -12.78 37.40 -28.45
C GLU A 5 -13.89 36.50 -27.89
N ASN A 6 -14.93 36.17 -28.70
CA ASN A 6 -16.06 35.36 -28.25
C ASN A 6 -15.93 33.85 -28.58
N LEU A 7 -14.90 33.43 -29.30
CA LEU A 7 -14.67 32.00 -29.60
C LEU A 7 -13.80 31.31 -28.56
N PHE A 8 -12.90 32.04 -27.92
CA PHE A 8 -12.03 31.45 -26.87
C PHE A 8 -12.74 31.26 -25.51
N SER A 9 -13.86 31.96 -25.28
CA SER A 9 -14.64 31.85 -24.05
C SER A 9 -15.72 30.76 -24.09
N ARG A 10 -15.97 30.15 -25.26
CA ARG A 10 -16.98 29.09 -25.41
C ARG A 10 -16.43 27.68 -25.42
N GLU A 11 -15.14 27.47 -25.65
CA GLU A 11 -14.50 26.14 -25.61
C GLU A 11 -14.01 25.72 -24.24
N ILE A 12 -13.95 26.64 -23.27
CA ILE A 12 -13.54 26.32 -21.86
C ILE A 12 -14.73 25.82 -21.01
N ILE A 13 -15.98 25.92 -21.51
CA ILE A 13 -17.19 25.57 -20.72
C ILE A 13 -17.73 24.16 -21.06
N MET A 14 -17.14 23.42 -21.98
CA MET A 14 -17.62 22.08 -22.34
C MET A 14 -16.61 20.99 -22.00
N ASN A 15 -16.22 20.85 -20.75
CA ASN A 15 -15.76 19.59 -20.20
C ASN A 15 -16.02 19.47 -18.70
N GLN A 16 -17.18 19.93 -18.26
CA GLN A 16 -17.77 19.36 -17.05
C GLN A 16 -18.23 17.95 -17.43
N ARG A 17 -17.34 16.97 -17.23
CA ARG A 17 -17.81 15.60 -17.06
C ARG A 17 -18.79 15.66 -15.90
N ASP A 18 -20.07 15.38 -16.19
CA ASP A 18 -21.04 15.03 -15.18
C ASP A 18 -20.44 13.92 -14.33
N VAL A 19 -19.90 14.29 -13.18
CA VAL A 19 -19.70 13.37 -12.08
C VAL A 19 -21.12 13.14 -11.57
N SER A 20 -21.86 12.28 -12.24
CA SER A 20 -23.00 11.62 -11.64
C SER A 20 -22.41 10.82 -10.49
N MET A 21 -22.44 11.40 -9.28
CA MET A 21 -22.37 10.60 -8.07
C MET A 21 -23.60 9.68 -8.13
N SER A 22 -23.42 8.50 -8.69
CA SER A 22 -24.34 7.41 -8.47
C SER A 22 -24.21 7.08 -6.97
N TRP A 23 -25.17 7.54 -6.20
CA TRP A 23 -25.43 6.99 -4.88
C TRP A 23 -25.83 5.54 -5.08
N GLU A 24 -24.85 4.64 -5.05
CA GLU A 24 -25.13 3.24 -4.81
C GLU A 24 -25.57 3.13 -3.35
N PRO A 25 -26.76 2.55 -3.07
CA PRO A 25 -27.23 2.44 -1.69
C PRO A 25 -26.30 1.53 -0.92
N ASP A 26 -25.74 2.04 0.18
CA ASP A 26 -25.15 1.36 1.35
C ASP A 26 -24.78 -0.13 1.18
N ALA A 27 -23.92 -0.46 0.24
CA ALA A 27 -23.16 -1.68 0.30
C ALA A 27 -22.00 -1.44 1.30
N LEU A 28 -21.93 -2.32 2.30
CA LEU A 28 -20.81 -2.33 3.23
C LEU A 28 -19.52 -2.52 2.42
N HIS A 29 -18.62 -1.56 2.48
CA HIS A 29 -17.39 -1.56 1.69
C HIS A 29 -16.29 -2.28 2.48
N GLU A 30 -15.64 -3.24 1.83
CA GLU A 30 -14.44 -3.90 2.34
C GLU A 30 -13.22 -2.99 2.09
N GLU A 31 -12.13 -3.26 2.77
CA GLU A 31 -10.91 -2.47 2.72
C GLU A 31 -9.73 -3.35 2.31
N CYS A 32 -8.78 -2.81 1.55
CA CYS A 32 -7.59 -3.51 1.12
C CYS A 32 -6.75 -4.06 2.28
N GLY A 33 -5.98 -5.13 2.01
CA GLY A 33 -4.98 -5.66 2.92
C GLY A 33 -3.58 -5.62 2.33
N VAL A 34 -2.59 -5.18 3.12
CA VAL A 34 -1.19 -5.15 2.73
C VAL A 34 -0.36 -6.10 3.60
N PHE A 35 0.64 -6.71 2.98
CA PHE A 35 1.59 -7.58 3.64
C PHE A 35 2.98 -7.38 3.05
N GLY A 36 4.01 -7.35 3.88
CA GLY A 36 5.41 -7.31 3.45
C GLY A 36 6.28 -8.16 4.33
N MET A 37 7.30 -8.79 3.77
CA MET A 37 8.23 -9.62 4.52
C MET A 37 9.66 -9.45 3.99
N TYR A 38 10.62 -9.42 4.91
CA TYR A 38 12.05 -9.46 4.62
C TYR A 38 12.72 -10.50 5.52
N ASP A 39 13.22 -11.54 4.90
CA ASP A 39 13.99 -12.62 5.54
C ASP A 39 15.49 -12.37 5.32
N PHE A 40 16.24 -12.22 6.42
CA PHE A 40 17.68 -11.92 6.37
C PHE A 40 18.55 -13.16 6.16
N ASP A 41 17.99 -14.36 6.32
CA ASP A 41 18.69 -15.63 6.05
C ASP A 41 18.63 -16.02 4.57
N GLY A 42 17.85 -15.25 3.76
CA GLY A 42 17.77 -15.47 2.32
C GLY A 42 16.71 -16.49 1.90
N ASN A 43 15.79 -16.87 2.80
CA ASN A 43 14.70 -17.77 2.45
C ASN A 43 13.64 -17.09 1.59
N ASP A 44 13.04 -17.85 0.67
CA ASP A 44 11.94 -17.35 -0.17
C ASP A 44 10.72 -16.97 0.68
N VAL A 45 10.21 -15.73 0.51
CA VAL A 45 9.12 -15.21 1.32
C VAL A 45 7.73 -15.35 0.68
N ALA A 46 7.63 -15.76 -0.59
CA ALA A 46 6.38 -15.81 -1.34
C ALA A 46 5.30 -16.66 -0.65
N SER A 47 5.67 -17.81 -0.09
CA SER A 47 4.74 -18.70 0.62
C SER A 47 4.19 -18.05 1.89
N SER A 48 5.03 -17.36 2.66
CA SER A 48 4.60 -16.65 3.87
C SER A 48 3.68 -15.47 3.52
N ILE A 49 4.00 -14.74 2.44
CA ILE A 49 3.14 -13.65 1.95
C ILE A 49 1.79 -14.22 1.50
N TYR A 50 1.77 -15.35 0.79
CA TYR A 50 0.53 -16.02 0.40
C TYR A 50 -0.38 -16.31 1.60
N TYR A 51 0.14 -16.93 2.66
CA TYR A 51 -0.65 -17.23 3.86
C TYR A 51 -1.07 -15.98 4.60
N GLY A 52 -0.22 -14.96 4.68
CA GLY A 52 -0.58 -13.65 5.23
C GLY A 52 -1.72 -12.97 4.46
N LEU A 53 -1.67 -13.01 3.13
CA LEU A 53 -2.76 -12.49 2.28
C LEU A 53 -4.05 -13.32 2.40
N PHE A 54 -3.92 -14.64 2.53
CA PHE A 54 -5.07 -15.52 2.75
C PHE A 54 -5.77 -15.18 4.08
N ALA A 55 -5.01 -14.87 5.13
CA ALA A 55 -5.56 -14.39 6.39
C ALA A 55 -6.24 -13.01 6.28
N LEU A 56 -5.77 -12.17 5.35
CA LEU A 56 -6.33 -10.84 5.06
C LEU A 56 -7.42 -10.84 3.98
N GLN A 57 -7.86 -12.01 3.48
CA GLN A 57 -8.82 -12.12 2.37
C GLN A 57 -10.16 -11.42 2.65
N HIS A 58 -10.58 -11.34 3.90
CA HIS A 58 -11.80 -10.63 4.32
C HIS A 58 -11.74 -9.12 4.01
N ARG A 59 -10.54 -8.55 3.85
CA ARG A 59 -10.33 -7.13 3.50
C ARG A 59 -10.44 -6.85 2.01
N GLY A 60 -10.18 -7.84 1.15
CA GLY A 60 -10.21 -7.62 -0.30
C GLY A 60 -10.43 -8.91 -1.07
N GLN A 61 -11.47 -8.94 -1.92
CA GLN A 61 -11.89 -10.14 -2.67
C GLN A 61 -11.84 -9.95 -4.19
N GLU A 62 -11.48 -8.76 -4.67
CA GLU A 62 -11.50 -8.43 -6.10
C GLU A 62 -10.26 -8.91 -6.84
N SER A 63 -9.10 -8.65 -6.27
CA SER A 63 -7.83 -9.04 -6.86
C SER A 63 -6.75 -9.18 -5.79
N CYS A 64 -5.72 -9.94 -6.11
CA CYS A 64 -4.55 -10.08 -5.24
C CYS A 64 -3.27 -10.18 -6.04
N GLY A 65 -2.14 -9.97 -5.37
CA GLY A 65 -0.83 -10.06 -5.99
C GLY A 65 0.30 -10.17 -4.99
N ILE A 66 1.41 -10.75 -5.46
CA ILE A 66 2.67 -10.90 -4.73
C ILE A 66 3.81 -10.48 -5.64
N ALA A 67 4.70 -9.64 -5.15
CA ALA A 67 5.96 -9.30 -5.80
C ALA A 67 7.12 -9.56 -4.83
N VAL A 68 8.17 -10.21 -5.32
CA VAL A 68 9.34 -10.58 -4.54
C VAL A 68 10.63 -10.20 -5.26
N SER A 69 11.72 -10.04 -4.51
CA SER A 69 13.05 -9.78 -5.05
C SER A 69 14.10 -10.47 -4.17
N ASP A 70 15.22 -10.84 -4.78
CA ASP A 70 16.36 -11.37 -4.08
C ASP A 70 17.35 -10.25 -3.75
N THR A 71 17.65 -10.08 -2.45
CA THR A 71 18.59 -9.05 -1.98
C THR A 71 20.06 -9.45 -2.15
N PHE A 72 20.35 -10.72 -2.36
CA PHE A 72 21.69 -11.29 -2.55
C PHE A 72 22.04 -11.49 -4.02
N GLY A 73 21.02 -11.66 -4.89
CA GLY A 73 21.16 -11.96 -6.30
C GLY A 73 20.98 -10.74 -7.23
N PRO A 74 20.74 -11.01 -8.52
CA PRO A 74 20.35 -9.97 -9.46
C PRO A 74 19.05 -9.37 -8.99
N ARG A 75 18.99 -8.05 -8.91
CA ARG A 75 17.86 -7.26 -8.38
C ARG A 75 16.63 -7.31 -9.32
N LYS A 76 16.25 -8.51 -9.71
CA LYS A 76 15.05 -8.78 -10.49
C LYS A 76 13.87 -8.89 -9.55
N VAL A 77 12.75 -8.33 -9.94
CA VAL A 77 11.47 -8.52 -9.27
C VAL A 77 10.68 -9.57 -10.04
N ASP A 78 10.30 -10.63 -9.36
CA ASP A 78 9.33 -11.61 -9.84
C ASP A 78 7.97 -11.25 -9.24
N MET A 79 6.93 -11.17 -10.08
CA MET A 79 5.59 -10.76 -9.67
C MET A 79 4.53 -11.60 -10.35
N TYR A 80 3.51 -11.96 -9.58
CA TYR A 80 2.25 -12.48 -10.10
C TYR A 80 1.08 -11.78 -9.43
N LYS A 81 0.06 -11.42 -10.21
CA LYS A 81 -1.19 -10.85 -9.72
C LYS A 81 -2.35 -11.28 -10.60
N GLY A 82 -3.55 -11.35 -10.02
CA GLY A 82 -4.75 -11.80 -10.71
C GLY A 82 -6.02 -11.22 -10.12
N MET A 83 -7.09 -11.30 -10.88
CA MET A 83 -8.45 -11.04 -10.40
C MET A 83 -8.97 -12.28 -9.71
N GLY A 84 -9.63 -12.13 -8.56
CA GLY A 84 -10.18 -13.19 -7.74
C GLY A 84 -9.51 -13.36 -6.38
N LEU A 85 -9.90 -14.41 -5.67
CA LEU A 85 -9.42 -14.72 -4.33
C LEU A 85 -7.97 -15.25 -4.37
N VAL A 86 -7.27 -15.14 -3.24
CA VAL A 86 -5.86 -15.56 -3.12
C VAL A 86 -5.66 -17.02 -3.52
N ASN A 87 -6.55 -17.91 -3.09
CA ASN A 87 -6.50 -19.33 -3.42
C ASN A 87 -6.95 -19.68 -4.86
N GLU A 88 -7.60 -18.76 -5.56
CA GLU A 88 -7.96 -18.90 -6.97
C GLU A 88 -6.84 -18.42 -7.89
N VAL A 89 -6.18 -17.33 -7.49
CA VAL A 89 -5.11 -16.69 -8.25
C VAL A 89 -3.80 -17.44 -8.12
N PHE A 90 -3.47 -17.94 -6.91
CA PHE A 90 -2.19 -18.60 -6.61
C PHE A 90 -2.38 -20.09 -6.41
N ASP A 91 -1.67 -20.87 -7.19
CA ASP A 91 -1.42 -22.29 -7.00
C ASP A 91 0.03 -22.54 -6.54
N GLN A 92 0.35 -23.78 -6.24
CA GLN A 92 1.67 -24.16 -5.74
C GLN A 92 2.80 -23.83 -6.75
N GLU A 93 2.55 -23.98 -8.04
CA GLU A 93 3.55 -23.73 -9.09
C GLU A 93 3.87 -22.23 -9.16
N LYS A 94 2.85 -21.39 -9.15
CA LYS A 94 3.02 -19.92 -9.14
C LYS A 94 3.76 -19.44 -7.91
N ILE A 95 3.40 -19.95 -6.71
CA ILE A 95 4.09 -19.57 -5.47
C ILE A 95 5.58 -20.01 -5.54
N GLN A 96 5.86 -21.22 -6.02
CA GLN A 96 7.23 -21.72 -6.15
C GLN A 96 8.05 -20.98 -7.21
N SER A 97 7.40 -20.34 -8.19
CA SER A 97 8.08 -19.55 -9.22
C SER A 97 8.53 -18.18 -8.72
N LEU A 98 7.94 -17.68 -7.64
CA LEU A 98 8.26 -16.38 -7.03
C LEU A 98 9.45 -16.55 -6.08
N LYS A 99 10.63 -16.16 -6.54
CA LYS A 99 11.90 -16.33 -5.81
C LYS A 99 12.43 -15.01 -5.27
N GLY A 100 12.67 -14.99 -3.96
CA GLY A 100 13.25 -13.83 -3.30
C GLY A 100 12.98 -13.82 -1.81
N ASN A 101 13.87 -13.15 -1.08
CA ASN A 101 13.84 -13.06 0.38
C ASN A 101 13.24 -11.73 0.90
N ILE A 102 12.83 -10.86 0.01
CA ILE A 102 12.06 -9.64 0.33
C ILE A 102 10.87 -9.54 -0.62
N GLY A 103 9.69 -9.22 -0.10
CA GLY A 103 8.51 -9.14 -0.95
C GLY A 103 7.37 -8.34 -0.33
N VAL A 104 6.39 -8.04 -1.19
CA VAL A 104 5.18 -7.27 -0.87
C VAL A 104 3.99 -7.99 -1.47
N GLY A 105 2.91 -8.08 -0.71
CA GLY A 105 1.64 -8.66 -1.12
C GLY A 105 0.47 -7.72 -0.88
N HIS A 106 -0.60 -7.93 -1.62
CA HIS A 106 -1.81 -7.12 -1.55
C HIS A 106 -3.06 -7.95 -1.86
N VAL A 107 -4.13 -7.70 -1.12
CA VAL A 107 -5.52 -8.06 -1.47
C VAL A 107 -6.33 -6.78 -1.65
N ARG A 108 -7.04 -6.68 -2.77
CA ARG A 108 -7.73 -5.46 -3.17
C ARG A 108 -9.23 -5.59 -3.02
N TYR A 109 -9.81 -4.53 -2.46
CA TYR A 109 -11.19 -4.15 -2.68
C TYR A 109 -11.25 -2.85 -3.49
N SER A 110 -12.18 -2.73 -4.43
CA SER A 110 -12.26 -1.57 -5.32
C SER A 110 -12.95 -0.40 -4.63
N THR A 111 -12.16 0.46 -3.98
CA THR A 111 -12.63 1.76 -3.44
C THR A 111 -12.38 2.89 -4.44
N ALA A 112 -11.32 2.80 -5.23
CA ALA A 112 -10.95 3.77 -6.25
C ALA A 112 -10.43 3.06 -7.51
N GLY A 113 -10.84 3.56 -8.70
CA GLY A 113 -10.46 3.02 -9.99
C GLY A 113 -11.25 1.77 -10.41
N ASP A 114 -11.12 1.42 -11.69
CA ASP A 114 -11.87 0.32 -12.31
C ASP A 114 -11.44 -1.05 -11.77
N SER A 115 -12.37 -2.02 -11.79
CA SER A 115 -12.10 -3.42 -11.48
C SER A 115 -11.43 -4.13 -12.68
N VAL A 116 -10.14 -3.86 -12.86
CA VAL A 116 -9.31 -4.40 -13.95
C VAL A 116 -7.93 -4.81 -13.44
N ILE A 117 -7.32 -5.78 -14.09
CA ILE A 117 -6.03 -6.36 -13.69
C ILE A 117 -4.89 -5.32 -13.62
N SER A 118 -4.93 -4.25 -14.42
CA SER A 118 -3.93 -3.17 -14.34
C SER A 118 -3.94 -2.47 -12.98
N ASN A 119 -5.11 -2.39 -12.34
CA ASN A 119 -5.31 -1.79 -11.03
C ASN A 119 -5.00 -2.73 -9.86
N ALA A 120 -4.76 -4.02 -10.12
CA ALA A 120 -4.32 -4.95 -9.08
C ALA A 120 -2.92 -4.58 -8.58
N GLN A 121 -2.71 -4.71 -7.29
CA GLN A 121 -1.44 -4.45 -6.61
C GLN A 121 -0.75 -5.77 -6.20
N PRO A 122 0.57 -5.77 -5.88
CA PRO A 122 1.47 -4.64 -5.76
C PRO A 122 1.77 -3.93 -7.07
N LEU A 123 2.11 -2.64 -6.99
CA LEU A 123 2.72 -1.91 -8.10
C LEU A 123 4.24 -2.14 -8.11
N VAL A 124 4.79 -2.40 -9.30
CA VAL A 124 6.23 -2.54 -9.52
C VAL A 124 6.65 -1.45 -10.49
N ILE A 125 7.50 -0.53 -10.02
CA ILE A 125 7.96 0.61 -10.81
C ILE A 125 9.47 0.55 -10.98
N ASN A 126 9.92 0.53 -12.22
CA ASN A 126 11.33 0.65 -12.58
C ASN A 126 11.66 2.12 -12.87
N TYR A 127 12.66 2.64 -12.19
CA TYR A 127 13.10 4.03 -12.36
C TYR A 127 14.63 4.14 -12.18
N VAL A 128 15.19 5.32 -12.37
CA VAL A 128 16.65 5.55 -12.42
C VAL A 128 17.43 5.07 -11.18
N LYS A 129 16.81 4.93 -10.02
CA LYS A 129 17.45 4.43 -8.79
C LYS A 129 17.22 2.93 -8.53
N GLY A 130 16.54 2.23 -9.43
CA GLY A 130 16.25 0.81 -9.32
C GLY A 130 14.78 0.48 -9.42
N THR A 131 14.34 -0.56 -8.73
CA THR A 131 12.94 -1.01 -8.71
C THR A 131 12.31 -0.73 -7.36
N LEU A 132 11.05 -0.32 -7.38
CA LEU A 132 10.19 -0.12 -6.23
C LEU A 132 9.00 -1.06 -6.33
N MET A 133 8.71 -1.80 -5.28
CA MET A 133 7.47 -2.55 -5.11
C MET A 133 6.63 -1.84 -4.06
N MET A 134 5.33 -1.68 -4.28
CA MET A 134 4.47 -0.97 -3.34
C MET A 134 3.08 -1.57 -3.26
N ALA A 135 2.59 -1.74 -2.05
CA ALA A 135 1.19 -2.02 -1.72
C ALA A 135 0.62 -0.89 -0.85
N HIS A 136 -0.63 -0.52 -1.12
CA HIS A 136 -1.35 0.56 -0.47
C HIS A 136 -2.71 0.07 -0.01
N ASN A 137 -3.03 0.28 1.25
CA ASN A 137 -4.36 0.18 1.81
C ASN A 137 -4.84 1.57 2.19
N GLY A 138 -5.89 2.06 1.55
CA GLY A 138 -6.48 3.34 1.85
C GLY A 138 -6.97 4.10 0.62
N ASN A 139 -7.20 5.40 0.80
CA ASN A 139 -7.66 6.29 -0.26
C ASN A 139 -7.18 7.73 -0.03
N LEU A 140 -6.70 8.38 -1.09
CA LEU A 140 -6.27 9.77 -1.07
C LEU A 140 -7.38 10.71 -1.51
N ILE A 141 -7.62 11.76 -0.74
CA ILE A 141 -8.58 12.82 -1.10
C ILE A 141 -8.03 13.82 -2.11
N ASN A 142 -6.71 13.88 -2.27
CA ASN A 142 -6.04 14.77 -3.23
C ASN A 142 -5.33 14.02 -4.38
N ALA A 143 -5.79 12.79 -4.68
CA ALA A 143 -5.18 11.97 -5.73
C ALA A 143 -5.19 12.65 -7.11
N ASN A 144 -6.31 13.29 -7.48
CA ASN A 144 -6.45 13.97 -8.78
C ASN A 144 -5.53 15.17 -8.89
N GLU A 145 -5.42 16.02 -7.85
CA GLU A 145 -4.51 17.16 -7.83
C GLU A 145 -3.05 16.72 -8.03
N LEU A 146 -2.64 15.68 -7.30
CA LEU A 146 -1.29 15.14 -7.41
C LEU A 146 -1.05 14.46 -8.76
N ARG A 147 -2.04 13.78 -9.32
CA ARG A 147 -1.99 13.16 -10.65
C ARG A 147 -1.75 14.21 -11.72
N ASP A 148 -2.49 15.30 -11.70
CA ASP A 148 -2.34 16.39 -12.64
C ASP A 148 -0.96 17.06 -12.50
N GLU A 149 -0.51 17.37 -11.26
CA GLU A 149 0.84 17.91 -11.01
C GLU A 149 1.93 17.01 -11.59
N LEU A 150 1.82 15.70 -11.37
CA LEU A 150 2.78 14.74 -11.89
C LEU A 150 2.72 14.63 -13.42
N ALA A 151 1.54 14.62 -14.02
CA ALA A 151 1.35 14.57 -15.47
C ALA A 151 1.95 15.80 -16.17
N TYR A 152 1.77 17.00 -15.62
CA TYR A 152 2.41 18.22 -16.12
C TYR A 152 3.95 18.15 -16.12
N THR A 153 4.53 17.32 -15.24
CA THR A 153 5.98 17.08 -15.19
C THR A 153 6.44 15.86 -15.98
N GLY A 154 5.53 15.25 -16.77
CA GLY A 154 5.83 14.16 -17.71
C GLY A 154 5.56 12.75 -17.16
N ALA A 155 4.86 12.60 -16.06
CA ALA A 155 4.42 11.27 -15.60
C ALA A 155 3.34 10.70 -16.54
N ILE A 156 3.49 9.44 -16.94
CA ILE A 156 2.54 8.70 -17.77
C ILE A 156 1.91 7.61 -16.94
N PHE A 157 0.65 7.79 -16.57
CA PHE A 157 -0.07 6.84 -15.74
C PHE A 157 -0.62 5.67 -16.55
N GLN A 158 -0.51 4.47 -15.98
CA GLN A 158 -0.97 3.21 -16.57
C GLN A 158 -2.26 2.70 -15.91
N THR A 159 -2.60 3.24 -14.74
CA THR A 159 -3.72 2.81 -13.92
C THR A 159 -4.62 3.98 -13.54
N THR A 160 -5.81 3.68 -13.04
CA THR A 160 -6.74 4.71 -12.55
C THR A 160 -6.69 4.86 -11.03
N ILE A 161 -5.88 4.06 -10.32
CA ILE A 161 -5.79 4.07 -8.85
C ILE A 161 -4.87 5.18 -8.32
N ASP A 162 -5.17 5.64 -7.13
CA ASP A 162 -4.38 6.61 -6.38
C ASP A 162 -3.01 6.05 -5.93
N SER A 163 -2.92 4.74 -5.75
CA SER A 163 -1.66 4.06 -5.40
C SER A 163 -0.55 4.33 -6.42
N GLU A 164 -0.88 4.45 -7.72
CA GLU A 164 0.12 4.79 -8.74
C GLU A 164 0.63 6.23 -8.55
N VAL A 165 -0.24 7.15 -8.14
CA VAL A 165 0.15 8.54 -7.81
C VAL A 165 1.15 8.55 -6.66
N ILE A 166 0.89 7.76 -5.59
CA ILE A 166 1.82 7.61 -4.46
C ILE A 166 3.17 7.08 -4.95
N ALA A 167 3.17 6.03 -5.76
CA ALA A 167 4.38 5.39 -6.24
C ALA A 167 5.23 6.32 -7.13
N TYR A 168 4.60 7.08 -8.02
CA TYR A 168 5.27 8.12 -8.80
C TYR A 168 5.85 9.23 -7.91
N LEU A 169 5.08 9.67 -6.91
CA LEU A 169 5.54 10.70 -5.97
C LEU A 169 6.76 10.23 -5.18
N VAL A 170 6.74 9.01 -4.64
CA VAL A 170 7.89 8.40 -3.96
C VAL A 170 9.09 8.29 -4.89
N ALA A 171 8.90 7.82 -6.13
CA ALA A 171 9.97 7.71 -7.12
C ALA A 171 10.58 9.08 -7.46
N ARG A 172 9.75 10.12 -7.63
CA ARG A 172 10.18 11.50 -7.87
C ARG A 172 10.99 12.05 -6.70
N GLU A 173 10.47 11.93 -5.49
CA GLU A 173 11.19 12.38 -4.28
C GLU A 173 12.50 11.60 -4.08
N ARG A 174 12.55 10.32 -4.45
CA ARG A 174 13.76 9.50 -4.33
C ARG A 174 14.92 9.98 -5.23
N ILE A 175 14.65 10.68 -6.32
CA ILE A 175 15.69 11.27 -7.17
C ILE A 175 16.51 12.28 -6.38
N GLN A 176 15.86 13.06 -5.51
CA GLN A 176 16.47 14.15 -4.72
C GLN A 176 16.80 13.74 -3.28
N SER A 177 16.39 12.54 -2.86
CA SER A 177 16.64 12.04 -1.50
C SER A 177 17.84 11.11 -1.46
N LYS A 178 18.54 11.08 -0.33
CA LYS A 178 19.68 10.17 -0.12
C LYS A 178 19.23 8.73 0.00
N THR A 179 18.08 8.48 0.63
CA THR A 179 17.56 7.16 0.93
C THR A 179 16.11 7.01 0.47
N ALA A 180 15.59 5.76 0.42
CA ALA A 180 14.21 5.50 0.01
C ALA A 180 13.22 5.93 1.10
N GLU A 181 13.56 5.69 2.37
CA GLU A 181 12.74 6.11 3.51
C GLU A 181 12.58 7.63 3.60
N GLU A 182 13.65 8.40 3.33
CA GLU A 182 13.56 9.86 3.23
C GLU A 182 12.60 10.29 2.12
N ALA A 183 12.57 9.58 1.00
CA ALA A 183 11.64 9.85 -0.08
C ALA A 183 10.19 9.56 0.30
N VAL A 184 9.95 8.48 1.06
CA VAL A 184 8.61 8.16 1.59
C VAL A 184 8.14 9.26 2.54
N VAL A 185 8.98 9.71 3.50
CA VAL A 185 8.65 10.82 4.41
C VAL A 185 8.31 12.10 3.64
N LYS A 186 9.08 12.44 2.57
CA LYS A 186 8.80 13.61 1.74
C LYS A 186 7.50 13.47 0.95
N ALA A 187 7.22 12.28 0.43
CA ALA A 187 5.95 12.00 -0.25
C ALA A 187 4.77 12.16 0.72
N MET A 188 4.85 11.58 1.92
CA MET A 188 3.80 11.67 2.94
C MET A 188 3.40 13.11 3.28
N LYS A 189 4.32 14.07 3.23
CA LYS A 189 4.02 15.50 3.45
C LYS A 189 3.06 16.10 2.42
N LYS A 190 2.91 15.45 1.26
CA LYS A 190 2.04 15.87 0.16
C LYS A 190 0.75 15.06 0.09
N LEU A 191 0.74 13.85 0.67
CA LEU A 191 -0.43 12.98 0.68
C LEU A 191 -1.47 13.49 1.66
N ARG A 192 -2.73 13.49 1.25
CA ARG A 192 -3.89 13.80 2.08
C ARG A 192 -4.90 12.67 1.96
N GLY A 193 -5.29 12.09 3.07
CA GLY A 193 -6.22 10.95 3.11
C GLY A 193 -5.79 9.91 4.13
N ALA A 194 -6.44 8.75 4.07
CA ALA A 194 -6.19 7.61 4.92
C ALA A 194 -5.33 6.59 4.17
N TYR A 195 -4.20 6.15 4.74
CA TYR A 195 -3.36 5.15 4.08
C TYR A 195 -2.45 4.39 5.04
N SER A 196 -2.18 3.14 4.69
CA SER A 196 -0.99 2.42 5.12
C SER A 196 -0.26 1.89 3.88
N LEU A 197 1.06 2.02 3.87
CA LEU A 197 1.93 1.68 2.76
C LEU A 197 2.93 0.61 3.18
N VAL A 198 3.12 -0.37 2.31
CA VAL A 198 4.27 -1.28 2.35
C VAL A 198 5.06 -1.08 1.08
N VAL A 199 6.27 -0.57 1.23
CA VAL A 199 7.16 -0.24 0.11
C VAL A 199 8.43 -1.07 0.22
N SER A 200 8.83 -1.73 -0.84
CA SER A 200 10.13 -2.39 -0.92
C SER A 200 11.01 -1.70 -1.95
N SER A 201 12.22 -1.42 -1.56
CA SER A 201 13.34 -1.10 -2.43
C SER A 201 14.28 -2.31 -2.47
N PRO A 202 15.33 -2.35 -3.31
CA PRO A 202 16.15 -3.56 -3.48
C PRO A 202 16.75 -4.19 -2.22
N ARG A 203 16.80 -3.48 -1.09
CA ARG A 203 17.39 -3.99 0.18
C ARG A 203 16.70 -3.47 1.42
N LYS A 204 15.50 -2.90 1.28
CA LYS A 204 14.77 -2.32 2.41
C LYS A 204 13.29 -2.59 2.26
N LEU A 205 12.67 -3.01 3.34
CA LEU A 205 11.24 -3.02 3.50
C LEU A 205 10.84 -1.80 4.35
N ILE A 206 9.89 -1.02 3.87
CA ILE A 206 9.47 0.25 4.49
C ILE A 206 7.97 0.17 4.72
N GLY A 207 7.56 0.40 5.97
CA GLY A 207 6.16 0.60 6.35
C GLY A 207 5.90 2.06 6.64
N ALA A 208 4.76 2.60 6.20
CA ALA A 208 4.36 3.94 6.53
C ALA A 208 2.86 3.98 6.84
N ARG A 209 2.48 4.70 7.90
CA ARG A 209 1.10 4.87 8.33
C ARG A 209 0.71 6.34 8.26
N ASP A 210 -0.51 6.65 7.83
CA ASP A 210 -0.99 8.02 7.76
C ASP A 210 -0.91 8.75 9.11
N PRO A 211 -0.68 10.08 9.14
CA PRO A 211 -0.48 10.82 10.39
C PRO A 211 -1.66 10.79 11.36
N TYR A 212 -2.87 10.57 10.87
CA TYR A 212 -4.06 10.46 11.71
C TYR A 212 -4.25 9.04 12.28
N GLY A 213 -3.68 8.02 11.62
CA GLY A 213 -3.79 6.62 12.04
C GLY A 213 -5.10 5.95 11.62
N PHE A 214 -5.70 6.40 10.50
CA PHE A 214 -6.92 5.80 9.99
C PHE A 214 -6.76 4.33 9.62
N LYS A 215 -5.67 4.01 8.88
CA LYS A 215 -5.41 2.65 8.44
C LYS A 215 -4.41 1.94 9.34
N PRO A 216 -4.69 0.68 9.73
CA PRO A 216 -3.78 -0.07 10.61
C PRO A 216 -2.55 -0.56 9.85
N LEU A 217 -1.45 -0.72 10.58
CA LEU A 217 -0.24 -1.37 10.13
C LEU A 217 0.53 -1.86 11.36
N CYS A 218 0.91 -3.13 11.40
CA CYS A 218 1.68 -3.71 12.49
C CYS A 218 2.99 -4.35 12.00
N ILE A 219 3.90 -4.56 12.96
CA ILE A 219 5.19 -5.19 12.76
C ILE A 219 5.17 -6.55 13.44
N GLY A 220 5.56 -7.58 12.71
CA GLY A 220 5.82 -8.91 13.22
C GLY A 220 7.27 -9.33 13.03
N LYS A 221 7.65 -10.37 13.76
CA LYS A 221 8.94 -11.02 13.64
C LYS A 221 8.77 -12.53 13.65
N ARG A 222 9.48 -13.24 12.76
CA ARG A 222 9.59 -14.69 12.76
C ARG A 222 11.04 -15.07 12.47
N ASP A 223 11.67 -15.74 13.41
CA ASP A 223 13.10 -16.08 13.31
C ASP A 223 13.96 -14.84 12.98
N ASN A 224 14.65 -14.84 11.85
CA ASN A 224 15.45 -13.71 11.35
C ASN A 224 14.73 -12.90 10.26
N ALA A 225 13.39 -12.96 10.22
CA ALA A 225 12.56 -12.20 9.30
C ALA A 225 11.68 -11.19 10.03
N TYR A 226 11.47 -10.02 9.40
CA TYR A 226 10.49 -9.03 9.83
C TYR A 226 9.34 -8.92 8.85
N ILE A 227 8.17 -8.66 9.41
CA ILE A 227 6.90 -8.61 8.69
C ILE A 227 6.23 -7.26 8.94
N LEU A 228 5.56 -6.74 7.91
CA LEU A 228 4.59 -5.65 7.99
C LEU A 228 3.24 -6.18 7.51
N ALA A 229 2.18 -5.98 8.27
CA ALA A 229 0.84 -6.45 7.93
C ALA A 229 -0.24 -5.45 8.33
N SER A 230 -1.35 -5.45 7.61
CA SER A 230 -2.53 -4.65 7.97
C SER A 230 -3.14 -5.08 9.31
N GLU A 231 -3.10 -6.39 9.62
CA GLU A 231 -3.70 -6.94 10.85
C GLU A 231 -2.79 -7.99 11.50
N SER A 232 -2.88 -8.11 12.82
CA SER A 232 -2.13 -9.08 13.60
C SER A 232 -2.50 -10.53 13.29
N CYS A 233 -3.74 -10.82 12.89
CA CYS A 233 -4.16 -12.16 12.49
C CYS A 233 -3.35 -12.73 11.31
N ALA A 234 -2.79 -11.88 10.47
CA ALA A 234 -1.90 -12.30 9.40
C ALA A 234 -0.52 -12.76 9.92
N LEU A 235 -0.08 -12.23 11.05
CA LEU A 235 1.14 -12.68 11.74
C LEU A 235 0.92 -14.05 12.37
N ASP A 236 -0.20 -14.24 13.07
CA ASP A 236 -0.56 -15.51 13.72
C ASP A 236 -0.61 -16.66 12.70
N THR A 237 -1.15 -16.40 11.50
CA THR A 237 -1.26 -17.40 10.44
C THR A 237 0.08 -17.96 9.95
N ILE A 238 1.16 -17.22 10.15
CA ILE A 238 2.51 -17.64 9.74
C ILE A 238 3.44 -17.88 10.94
N ASP A 239 2.90 -18.05 12.15
CA ASP A 239 3.65 -18.21 13.41
C ASP A 239 4.66 -17.08 13.67
N ALA A 240 4.29 -15.84 13.35
CA ALA A 240 5.11 -14.67 13.62
C ALA A 240 4.66 -13.98 14.92
N GLU A 241 5.64 -13.60 15.73
CA GLU A 241 5.42 -12.83 16.95
C GLU A 241 5.01 -11.39 16.59
N PHE A 242 3.95 -10.88 17.22
CA PHE A 242 3.57 -9.48 17.15
C PHE A 242 4.58 -8.63 17.92
N VAL A 243 5.24 -7.69 17.27
CA VAL A 243 6.22 -6.78 17.89
C VAL A 243 5.53 -5.53 18.42
N ARG A 244 4.85 -4.80 17.55
CA ARG A 244 4.06 -3.60 17.84
C ARG A 244 3.31 -3.08 16.63
N ASP A 245 2.39 -2.17 16.84
CA ASP A 245 1.84 -1.36 15.76
C ASP A 245 2.85 -0.32 15.26
N VAL A 246 2.68 0.09 14.00
CA VAL A 246 3.33 1.29 13.44
C VAL A 246 2.52 2.49 13.94
N GLU A 247 3.19 3.46 14.55
CA GLU A 247 2.52 4.64 15.09
C GLU A 247 1.95 5.52 13.95
N PRO A 248 0.83 6.24 14.18
CA PRO A 248 0.35 7.24 13.24
C PRO A 248 1.43 8.24 12.83
N GLY A 249 1.69 8.39 11.53
CA GLY A 249 2.73 9.26 10.98
C GLY A 249 4.14 8.67 10.98
N GLU A 250 4.33 7.46 11.50
CA GLU A 250 5.64 6.80 11.53
C GLU A 250 5.98 6.19 10.16
N VAL A 251 7.26 6.30 9.80
CA VAL A 251 7.90 5.53 8.73
C VAL A 251 8.90 4.55 9.35
N VAL A 252 8.61 3.27 9.24
CA VAL A 252 9.47 2.19 9.70
C VAL A 252 10.31 1.68 8.53
N THR A 253 11.60 1.55 8.75
CA THR A 253 12.54 0.98 7.78
C THR A 253 13.16 -0.28 8.35
N ILE A 254 13.07 -1.36 7.62
CA ILE A 254 13.66 -2.66 7.92
C ILE A 254 14.76 -2.92 6.90
N ASP A 255 16.01 -2.99 7.36
CA ASP A 255 17.18 -3.30 6.55
C ASP A 255 18.13 -4.27 7.32
N ALA A 256 19.27 -4.62 6.72
CA ALA A 256 20.24 -5.52 7.33
C ALA A 256 20.76 -5.06 8.72
N ASN A 257 20.49 -3.81 9.12
CA ASN A 257 20.85 -3.28 10.44
C ASN A 257 19.66 -3.33 11.43
N GLY A 258 18.56 -3.97 11.06
CA GLY A 258 17.34 -4.09 11.87
C GLY A 258 16.29 -3.04 11.54
N ILE A 259 15.46 -2.70 12.53
CA ILE A 259 14.36 -1.73 12.41
C ILE A 259 14.82 -0.33 12.81
N LYS A 260 14.44 0.65 12.00
CA LYS A 260 14.60 2.08 12.28
C LYS A 260 13.27 2.79 12.10
N SER A 261 12.98 3.75 12.96
CA SER A 261 11.77 4.57 12.92
C SER A 261 12.09 6.02 12.62
N ASP A 262 11.36 6.62 11.69
CA ASP A 262 11.27 8.07 11.52
C ASP A 262 9.88 8.52 11.98
N LYS A 263 9.85 9.32 13.05
CA LYS A 263 8.63 9.84 13.68
C LYS A 263 8.40 11.32 13.42
N THR A 264 9.07 11.88 12.41
CA THR A 264 8.99 13.31 12.08
C THR A 264 7.57 13.79 11.77
N LEU A 265 6.71 12.89 11.30
CA LEU A 265 5.32 13.19 10.93
C LEU A 265 4.30 12.67 11.94
N CYS A 266 4.74 12.10 13.06
CA CYS A 266 3.83 11.68 14.12
C CYS A 266 3.14 12.89 14.75
N MET A 267 1.82 12.81 14.82
CA MET A 267 0.98 13.82 15.45
C MET A 267 0.79 13.49 16.94
N LYS A 268 0.33 14.47 17.70
CA LYS A 268 -0.02 14.24 19.11
C LYS A 268 -1.24 13.32 19.19
N PRO A 269 -1.39 12.51 20.27
CA PRO A 269 -2.50 11.59 20.42
C PRO A 269 -3.89 12.22 20.25
N GLU A 270 -4.08 13.44 20.72
CA GLU A 270 -5.32 14.21 20.60
C GLU A 270 -5.68 14.67 19.18
N GLU A 271 -4.71 14.63 18.26
CA GLU A 271 -4.88 14.97 16.85
C GLU A 271 -5.12 13.74 15.97
N GLN A 272 -4.96 12.53 16.55
CA GLN A 272 -5.16 11.27 15.83
C GLN A 272 -6.65 10.96 15.70
N ALA A 273 -7.01 10.28 14.60
CA ALA A 273 -8.41 9.94 14.29
C ALA A 273 -8.48 8.49 13.78
N ARG A 274 -8.68 7.55 14.69
CA ARG A 274 -8.84 6.13 14.34
C ARG A 274 -10.19 5.89 13.70
N CYS A 275 -10.21 5.09 12.64
CA CYS A 275 -11.45 4.71 11.98
C CYS A 275 -12.19 3.67 12.82
N ILE A 276 -13.38 4.01 13.31
CA ILE A 276 -14.21 3.06 14.09
C ILE A 276 -14.61 1.84 13.25
N PHE A 277 -14.77 1.99 11.92
CA PHE A 277 -15.12 0.88 11.03
C PHE A 277 -14.05 -0.19 10.96
N GLU A 278 -12.77 0.15 11.20
CA GLU A 278 -11.73 -0.87 11.33
C GLU A 278 -12.03 -1.82 12.50
N TYR A 279 -12.53 -1.32 13.63
CA TYR A 279 -12.86 -2.14 14.80
C TYR A 279 -14.18 -2.89 14.66
N ILE A 280 -15.25 -2.23 14.18
CA ILE A 280 -16.59 -2.80 14.22
C ILE A 280 -16.92 -3.64 12.97
N TYR A 281 -16.18 -3.45 11.87
CA TYR A 281 -16.55 -4.08 10.61
C TYR A 281 -15.38 -4.72 9.84
N PHE A 282 -14.30 -3.97 9.52
CA PHE A 282 -13.29 -4.47 8.58
C PHE A 282 -12.39 -5.56 9.16
N ALA A 283 -11.88 -5.37 10.37
CA ALA A 283 -10.91 -6.27 10.95
C ALA A 283 -11.52 -7.60 11.40
N ARG A 284 -10.70 -8.64 11.40
CA ARG A 284 -11.09 -9.91 12.02
C ARG A 284 -11.18 -9.76 13.54
N PRO A 285 -12.13 -10.47 14.20
CA PRO A 285 -12.29 -10.38 15.66
C PRO A 285 -11.04 -10.75 16.47
N ASP A 286 -10.19 -11.62 15.93
CA ASP A 286 -8.93 -12.08 16.54
C ASP A 286 -7.76 -11.09 16.35
N SER A 287 -7.97 -9.95 15.68
CA SER A 287 -6.96 -8.92 15.49
C SER A 287 -6.87 -7.93 16.65
N TYR A 288 -5.68 -7.33 16.78
CA TYR A 288 -5.39 -6.24 17.72
C TYR A 288 -4.88 -5.03 16.94
N PHE A 289 -5.34 -3.83 17.34
CA PHE A 289 -4.85 -2.54 16.81
C PHE A 289 -4.64 -1.56 17.97
N ASP A 290 -3.50 -0.89 17.97
CA ASP A 290 -3.20 0.17 18.94
C ASP A 290 -3.47 -0.25 20.40
N GLY A 291 -3.18 -1.51 20.71
CA GLY A 291 -3.38 -2.09 22.04
C GLY A 291 -4.83 -2.48 22.37
N VAL A 292 -5.76 -2.42 21.40
CA VAL A 292 -7.18 -2.74 21.59
C VAL A 292 -7.52 -4.02 20.84
N SER A 293 -8.17 -4.97 21.51
CA SER A 293 -8.75 -6.18 20.92
C SER A 293 -9.97 -5.79 20.08
N VAL A 294 -10.04 -6.27 18.84
CA VAL A 294 -11.21 -6.08 17.98
C VAL A 294 -12.44 -6.79 18.58
N TYR A 295 -12.24 -7.97 19.17
CA TYR A 295 -13.32 -8.72 19.82
C TYR A 295 -13.93 -7.93 20.99
N ASP A 296 -13.11 -7.31 21.84
CA ASP A 296 -13.60 -6.53 22.98
C ASP A 296 -14.24 -5.19 22.57
N SER A 297 -13.92 -4.73 21.36
CA SER A 297 -14.48 -3.48 20.82
C SER A 297 -15.88 -3.66 20.22
N ARG A 298 -16.27 -4.90 19.89
CA ARG A 298 -17.58 -5.29 19.31
C ARG A 298 -18.56 -5.74 20.36
#